data_9d7032e7c26329349248e7072598dc28
#
_entry.id   9d7032e7c26329349248e7072598dc28
#
_cell.length_a   1.000
_cell.length_b   1.000
_cell.length_c   1.000
_cell.angle_alpha   90.00
_cell.angle_beta   90.00
_cell.angle_gamma   90.00
#
_symmetry.space_group_name_H-M   'P 1'
#
loop_
_entity.id
_entity.type
_entity.pdbx_description
1 polymer ?
#
loop_
_entity_poly.entity_id
_entity_poly.type
_entity_poly.pdbx_seq_one_letter_code
_entity_poly.pdbx_strand_id
1 'polypeptide(L)'
;MSPDTISRGEAQRREGGRRPEPVALEQKARLARPIKLRPSRTSIIDRTPKRYAGVETGHKVLGSLPPGVSRGTLEMRNVLAPLEDNETFVSTGQLPDPQKVTAIVTEAYEHFRSNPDGKNSDVYPALQRASSNLFGVCVVATGGNVFAIGDADYEFAIMSVSKPFVFALVCQRFGADAIRRKVGANATGLPFNSLSAVEGSTSGLTNPMVNAGAIATTSLVPGSSPEAKWEFICNGLSQFAGRQLRISDEVYASAKATNFRNRSIAWLLETKNSIYCDPLEATDLYTRQCSLNVTAKDLAVMGATFADGGVNPITKERVIDPSVCHHALAVMTTAGLYETSGDWLYDIGLPGKSGIGGGIVTVSPGKGGLGTFAPPLDNAGNSVKGQLVAKFLSQRLGLDLFVSKPNA
;
A
#
# COMPACT_ATOMS: atom_id res chain seq x y z
N MET A 1 9.49 -14.92 70.23
CA MET A 1 9.66 -13.83 71.18
C MET A 1 9.14 -12.58 70.49
N SER A 2 7.89 -12.27 70.72
CA SER A 2 7.27 -10.95 70.68
C SER A 2 7.53 -10.28 72.04
N PRO A 3 7.18 -8.99 72.30
CA PRO A 3 6.25 -8.05 71.64
C PRO A 3 6.61 -6.55 71.76
N ASP A 4 5.68 -5.72 71.22
CA ASP A 4 5.21 -4.39 71.67
C ASP A 4 6.11 -3.15 71.49
N THR A 5 5.61 -2.03 70.97
CA THR A 5 4.63 -1.14 71.65
C THR A 5 4.16 -0.02 70.70
N ILE A 6 2.89 0.26 70.82
CA ILE A 6 2.00 1.32 70.43
C ILE A 6 2.53 2.72 70.82
N SER A 7 2.25 3.79 69.98
CA SER A 7 1.78 5.07 70.52
C SER A 7 0.93 5.85 69.52
N ARG A 8 -0.23 6.31 70.00
CA ARG A 8 -1.24 7.21 69.46
C ARG A 8 -0.84 8.68 69.67
N GLY A 9 -1.33 9.56 68.82
CA GLY A 9 -1.39 11.02 69.06
C GLY A 9 -2.10 11.64 67.85
N GLU A 10 -3.31 11.81 67.92
CA GLU A 10 -4.22 12.96 68.23
C GLU A 10 -4.37 13.98 67.08
N ALA A 11 -5.64 14.19 66.80
CA ALA A 11 -6.26 15.08 65.81
C ALA A 11 -6.13 16.56 66.18
N GLN A 12 -6.05 17.41 65.18
CA GLN A 12 -6.59 18.78 65.27
C GLN A 12 -7.29 19.19 63.98
N ARG A 13 -8.57 19.55 64.13
CA ARG A 13 -9.44 20.28 63.17
C ARG A 13 -9.03 21.72 63.09
N ARG A 14 -9.19 22.34 61.91
CA ARG A 14 -9.66 23.71 61.61
C ARG A 14 -9.92 23.80 60.14
N GLU A 15 -11.14 23.89 59.68
CA GLU A 15 -12.00 25.03 59.32
C GLU A 15 -11.50 25.92 58.19
N GLY A 16 -12.28 25.97 57.10
CA GLY A 16 -12.71 27.20 56.46
C GLY A 16 -11.97 27.61 55.17
N GLY A 17 -12.48 27.28 54.01
CA GLY A 17 -12.04 27.91 52.78
C GLY A 17 -13.05 27.76 51.63
N ARG A 18 -13.78 28.85 51.41
CA ARG A 18 -14.90 29.10 50.48
C ARG A 18 -14.67 28.58 49.05
N ARG A 19 -15.72 28.01 48.45
CA ARG A 19 -15.87 27.80 47.01
C ARG A 19 -16.07 29.14 46.31
N PRO A 20 -15.49 29.39 45.13
CA PRO A 20 -15.95 30.51 44.28
C PRO A 20 -17.13 30.05 43.41
N GLU A 21 -18.15 30.91 43.36
CA GLU A 21 -19.33 30.80 42.48
C GLU A 21 -19.00 31.05 41.01
N PRO A 22 -19.85 30.58 40.08
CA PRO A 22 -19.64 30.76 38.63
C PRO A 22 -20.06 32.19 38.22
N VAL A 23 -19.14 32.87 37.55
CA VAL A 23 -19.42 34.18 36.92
C VAL A 23 -20.18 33.91 35.61
N ALA A 24 -21.42 34.42 35.58
CA ALA A 24 -22.24 34.52 34.39
C ALA A 24 -21.67 35.58 33.44
N LEU A 25 -21.38 35.20 32.19
CA LEU A 25 -21.10 36.11 31.10
C LEU A 25 -22.38 36.28 30.26
N GLU A 26 -23.04 37.42 30.52
CA GLU A 26 -24.16 37.94 29.71
C GLU A 26 -23.69 38.40 28.33
N GLN A 27 -24.43 37.95 27.38
CA GLN A 27 -24.82 38.44 26.05
C GLN A 27 -24.29 39.79 25.57
N LYS A 28 -23.74 39.78 24.36
CA LYS A 28 -24.01 40.84 23.36
C LYS A 28 -24.19 40.19 21.98
N ALA A 29 -25.40 39.81 21.65
CA ALA A 29 -25.85 39.56 20.30
C ALA A 29 -25.92 40.89 19.52
N ARG A 30 -25.05 41.07 18.51
CA ARG A 30 -25.22 42.07 17.46
C ARG A 30 -25.79 41.43 16.23
N LEU A 31 -27.01 41.86 15.92
CA LEU A 31 -27.79 41.59 14.71
C LEU A 31 -26.99 41.83 13.44
N ALA A 32 -26.73 40.80 12.64
CA ALA A 32 -26.32 40.92 11.27
C ALA A 32 -27.55 40.90 10.36
N ARG A 33 -27.70 41.95 9.54
CA ARG A 33 -28.78 42.10 8.56
C ARG A 33 -28.61 41.08 7.42
N PRO A 34 -29.70 40.52 6.84
CA PRO A 34 -29.59 39.60 5.73
C PRO A 34 -29.24 40.32 4.42
N ILE A 35 -28.24 39.80 3.72
CA ILE A 35 -27.87 40.26 2.36
C ILE A 35 -28.86 39.65 1.38
N LYS A 36 -29.61 40.51 0.67
CA LYS A 36 -30.48 40.12 -0.46
C LYS A 36 -29.62 39.74 -1.67
N LEU A 37 -29.60 38.46 -2.04
CA LEU A 37 -29.08 37.97 -3.32
C LEU A 37 -30.10 38.27 -4.44
N ARG A 38 -29.63 38.98 -5.49
CA ARG A 38 -30.39 39.15 -6.75
C ARG A 38 -30.30 37.86 -7.58
N PRO A 39 -31.37 37.41 -8.25
CA PRO A 39 -31.30 36.25 -9.13
C PRO A 39 -30.56 36.63 -10.42
N SER A 40 -29.56 35.82 -10.77
CA SER A 40 -28.88 35.88 -12.08
C SER A 40 -29.75 35.21 -13.13
N ARG A 41 -29.94 35.90 -14.27
CA ARG A 41 -30.65 35.39 -15.43
C ARG A 41 -29.88 34.19 -16.04
N THR A 42 -30.51 33.05 -16.06
CA THR A 42 -30.06 31.86 -16.81
C THR A 42 -30.44 32.07 -18.28
N SER A 43 -29.47 32.26 -19.16
CA SER A 43 -29.69 32.14 -20.60
C SER A 43 -29.57 30.65 -21.00
N ILE A 44 -30.66 30.11 -21.49
CA ILE A 44 -30.73 28.76 -22.11
C ILE A 44 -30.04 28.87 -23.47
N ILE A 45 -28.90 28.20 -23.64
CA ILE A 45 -28.29 27.98 -24.94
C ILE A 45 -28.72 26.62 -25.45
N ASP A 46 -29.58 26.67 -26.46
CA ASP A 46 -30.01 25.54 -27.29
C ASP A 46 -28.82 25.04 -28.11
N ARG A 47 -28.42 23.76 -27.96
CA ARG A 47 -27.39 23.12 -28.80
C ARG A 47 -27.95 21.92 -29.51
N THR A 48 -28.46 22.16 -30.72
CA THR A 48 -28.69 21.09 -31.70
C THR A 48 -27.33 20.58 -32.27
N PRO A 49 -27.16 19.27 -32.50
CA PRO A 49 -25.92 18.71 -32.99
C PRO A 49 -25.76 18.96 -34.50
N LYS A 50 -24.68 19.64 -34.90
CA LYS A 50 -24.26 19.72 -36.29
C LYS A 50 -23.53 18.43 -36.72
N ARG A 51 -24.00 17.83 -37.80
CA ARG A 51 -23.35 16.75 -38.55
C ARG A 51 -22.00 17.22 -39.10
N TYR A 52 -20.93 16.45 -38.84
CA TYR A 52 -19.65 16.64 -39.51
C TYR A 52 -19.61 15.86 -40.84
N ALA A 53 -19.36 16.56 -41.92
CA ALA A 53 -18.97 16.00 -43.21
C ALA A 53 -17.45 16.10 -43.35
N GLY A 54 -16.87 15.07 -43.93
CA GLY A 54 -15.61 14.91 -44.61
C GLY A 54 -14.39 15.70 -44.15
N VAL A 55 -13.31 15.00 -43.76
CA VAL A 55 -11.96 15.58 -43.67
C VAL A 55 -11.02 14.74 -44.51
N GLU A 56 -10.47 15.43 -45.50
CA GLU A 56 -9.36 15.00 -46.35
C GLU A 56 -8.05 14.87 -45.58
N THR A 57 -7.23 13.94 -46.04
CA THR A 57 -5.86 13.68 -45.59
C THR A 57 -4.94 14.84 -45.86
N GLY A 58 -4.33 15.41 -44.81
CA GLY A 58 -3.27 16.39 -44.91
C GLY A 58 -2.21 16.18 -43.85
N HIS A 59 -1.04 15.67 -44.25
CA HIS A 59 0.17 15.72 -43.43
C HIS A 59 0.51 17.18 -43.09
N LYS A 60 0.65 17.51 -41.80
CA LYS A 60 1.65 18.47 -41.30
C LYS A 60 1.75 18.58 -39.77
N VAL A 61 3.03 18.56 -39.33
CA VAL A 61 3.67 19.34 -38.26
C VAL A 61 3.50 18.94 -36.84
N LEU A 62 4.62 18.49 -36.29
CA LEU A 62 4.96 18.47 -34.87
C LEU A 62 4.60 19.80 -34.19
N GLY A 63 3.54 19.81 -33.43
CA GLY A 63 3.20 20.89 -32.50
C GLY A 63 3.79 20.64 -31.13
N SER A 64 4.39 21.68 -30.57
CA SER A 64 4.94 21.72 -29.22
C SER A 64 3.94 21.23 -28.16
N LEU A 65 4.39 20.33 -27.28
CA LEU A 65 3.62 19.85 -26.13
C LEU A 65 3.28 21.01 -25.17
N PRO A 66 2.11 20.99 -24.52
CA PRO A 66 1.74 21.97 -23.53
C PRO A 66 2.68 21.90 -22.29
N PRO A 67 2.95 23.05 -21.63
CA PRO A 67 3.84 23.10 -20.47
C PRO A 67 3.20 22.36 -19.29
N GLY A 68 3.88 21.32 -18.79
CA GLY A 68 3.43 20.56 -17.61
C GLY A 68 3.60 19.05 -17.68
N VAL A 69 3.94 18.48 -18.84
CA VAL A 69 4.25 17.04 -18.94
C VAL A 69 5.74 16.85 -18.61
N SER A 70 6.02 16.21 -17.47
CA SER A 70 7.40 15.95 -17.06
C SER A 70 8.08 14.96 -18.01
N ARG A 71 9.32 15.26 -18.38
CA ARG A 71 10.18 14.38 -19.22
C ARG A 71 10.29 12.94 -18.70
N GLY A 72 10.10 12.71 -17.39
CA GLY A 72 10.19 11.39 -16.80
C GLY A 72 9.20 10.34 -17.32
N THR A 73 8.00 10.79 -17.75
CA THR A 73 7.00 9.86 -18.32
C THR A 73 7.37 9.43 -19.76
N LEU A 74 8.12 10.25 -20.48
CA LEU A 74 8.62 9.89 -21.81
C LEU A 74 9.86 8.98 -21.75
N GLU A 75 10.73 9.16 -20.74
CA GLU A 75 11.95 8.36 -20.60
C GLU A 75 11.65 6.91 -20.19
N MET A 76 10.63 6.64 -19.38
CA MET A 76 10.24 5.27 -19.08
C MET A 76 9.73 4.48 -20.29
N ARG A 77 9.12 5.14 -21.27
CA ARG A 77 8.70 4.49 -22.52
C ARG A 77 9.87 4.03 -23.39
N ASN A 78 11.02 4.71 -23.30
CA ASN A 78 12.21 4.36 -24.09
C ASN A 78 13.12 3.31 -23.41
N VAL A 79 13.02 3.12 -22.08
CA VAL A 79 13.81 2.10 -21.36
C VAL A 79 13.23 0.69 -21.54
N LEU A 80 11.96 0.58 -21.93
CA LEU A 80 11.26 -0.67 -22.16
C LEU A 80 11.19 -0.98 -23.68
N ALA A 81 12.32 -0.93 -24.39
CA ALA A 81 12.40 -1.46 -25.77
C ALA A 81 11.85 -2.89 -25.79
N PRO A 82 11.13 -3.30 -26.85
CA PRO A 82 10.68 -4.69 -26.98
C PRO A 82 11.88 -5.61 -26.83
N LEU A 83 11.78 -6.58 -25.91
CA LEU A 83 12.75 -7.65 -25.84
C LEU A 83 12.63 -8.39 -27.18
N GLU A 84 13.70 -8.36 -27.97
CA GLU A 84 13.73 -9.02 -29.28
C GLU A 84 13.44 -10.52 -29.10
N ASP A 85 12.53 -11.03 -29.94
CA ASP A 85 12.19 -12.44 -30.22
C ASP A 85 12.37 -13.44 -29.06
N ASN A 86 11.55 -13.34 -28.02
CA ASN A 86 11.35 -14.45 -27.09
C ASN A 86 9.91 -14.93 -27.19
N GLU A 87 9.73 -16.19 -27.54
CA GLU A 87 8.43 -16.85 -27.56
C GLU A 87 7.64 -16.52 -26.29
N THR A 88 6.51 -15.83 -26.45
CA THR A 88 5.61 -15.51 -25.33
C THR A 88 5.11 -16.83 -24.76
N PHE A 89 5.56 -17.18 -23.56
CA PHE A 89 5.12 -18.37 -22.88
C PHE A 89 3.70 -18.16 -22.33
N VAL A 90 2.75 -18.95 -22.81
CA VAL A 90 1.38 -18.93 -22.31
C VAL A 90 1.25 -19.87 -21.13
N SER A 91 0.71 -19.35 -20.03
CA SER A 91 0.58 -20.06 -18.77
C SER A 91 -0.31 -21.30 -18.84
N THR A 92 0.20 -22.43 -18.36
CA THR A 92 -0.54 -23.69 -18.18
C THR A 92 -1.15 -23.84 -16.78
N GLY A 93 -1.09 -22.80 -15.93
CA GLY A 93 -1.53 -22.86 -14.53
C GLY A 93 -0.44 -23.27 -13.54
N GLN A 94 0.75 -23.63 -13.99
CA GLN A 94 1.90 -23.99 -13.15
C GLN A 94 3.16 -23.24 -13.58
N LEU A 95 4.11 -23.08 -12.65
CA LEU A 95 5.45 -22.62 -13.02
C LEU A 95 6.15 -23.65 -13.89
N PRO A 96 7.07 -23.21 -14.75
CA PRO A 96 7.96 -24.13 -15.48
C PRO A 96 8.80 -25.00 -14.53
N ASP A 97 9.55 -25.92 -15.14
CA ASP A 97 10.54 -26.75 -14.43
C ASP A 97 11.45 -25.89 -13.51
N PRO A 98 11.80 -26.35 -12.30
CA PRO A 98 12.60 -25.60 -11.34
C PRO A 98 13.95 -25.11 -11.86
N GLN A 99 14.63 -25.88 -12.73
CA GLN A 99 15.91 -25.47 -13.33
C GLN A 99 15.70 -24.28 -14.27
N LYS A 100 14.62 -24.29 -15.05
CA LYS A 100 14.24 -23.18 -15.94
C LYS A 100 13.88 -21.94 -15.13
N VAL A 101 13.11 -22.08 -14.04
CA VAL A 101 12.80 -20.94 -13.16
C VAL A 101 14.08 -20.34 -12.58
N THR A 102 14.99 -21.17 -12.06
CA THR A 102 16.29 -20.71 -11.52
C THR A 102 17.09 -19.95 -12.57
N ALA A 103 17.19 -20.48 -13.79
CA ALA A 103 17.92 -19.83 -14.87
C ALA A 103 17.32 -18.47 -15.23
N ILE A 104 15.99 -18.35 -15.35
CA ILE A 104 15.30 -17.11 -15.71
C ILE A 104 15.38 -16.07 -14.58
N VAL A 105 15.28 -16.48 -13.32
CA VAL A 105 15.46 -15.57 -12.15
C VAL A 105 16.90 -15.05 -12.10
N THR A 106 17.89 -15.90 -12.38
CA THR A 106 19.29 -15.50 -12.46
C THR A 106 19.52 -14.52 -13.62
N GLU A 107 18.98 -14.80 -14.80
CA GLU A 107 19.05 -13.92 -15.97
C GLU A 107 18.45 -12.54 -15.65
N ALA A 108 17.26 -12.47 -15.03
CA ALA A 108 16.64 -11.23 -14.63
C ALA A 108 17.52 -10.41 -13.67
N TYR A 109 18.10 -11.06 -12.67
CA TYR A 109 19.01 -10.39 -11.73
C TYR A 109 20.24 -9.82 -12.42
N GLU A 110 20.95 -10.63 -13.22
CA GLU A 110 22.16 -10.20 -13.92
C GLU A 110 21.87 -9.08 -14.93
N HIS A 111 20.72 -9.11 -15.58
CA HIS A 111 20.32 -8.11 -16.57
C HIS A 111 20.10 -6.74 -15.93
N PHE A 112 19.49 -6.69 -14.74
CA PHE A 112 19.08 -5.42 -14.12
C PHE A 112 19.94 -4.95 -12.94
N ARG A 113 20.89 -5.75 -12.43
CA ARG A 113 21.69 -5.40 -11.23
C ARG A 113 22.46 -4.09 -11.37
N SER A 114 22.94 -3.78 -12.58
CA SER A 114 23.71 -2.56 -12.86
C SER A 114 22.88 -1.34 -13.27
N ASN A 115 21.52 -1.46 -13.31
CA ASN A 115 20.67 -0.33 -13.64
C ASN A 115 20.81 0.78 -12.57
N PRO A 116 21.20 2.02 -12.95
CA PRO A 116 21.46 3.12 -12.00
C PRO A 116 20.23 3.98 -11.72
N ASP A 117 19.07 3.71 -12.35
CA ASP A 117 17.92 4.60 -12.34
C ASP A 117 17.23 4.62 -10.97
N GLY A 118 16.61 5.74 -10.68
CA GLY A 118 15.87 5.97 -9.46
C GLY A 118 16.66 6.64 -8.35
N LYS A 119 15.98 6.91 -7.23
CA LYS A 119 16.54 7.50 -6.01
C LYS A 119 15.92 6.84 -4.79
N ASN A 120 16.69 6.72 -3.71
CA ASN A 120 16.14 6.27 -2.43
C ASN A 120 15.06 7.23 -1.93
N SER A 121 14.06 6.70 -1.23
CA SER A 121 13.02 7.50 -0.60
C SER A 121 13.62 8.51 0.39
N ASP A 122 13.21 9.76 0.29
CA ASP A 122 13.53 10.84 1.24
C ASP A 122 12.39 11.13 2.24
N VAL A 123 11.30 10.35 2.18
CA VAL A 123 10.13 10.51 3.07
C VAL A 123 10.51 10.31 4.53
N TYR A 124 11.37 9.32 4.81
CA TYR A 124 11.92 9.07 6.14
C TYR A 124 13.44 9.00 6.09
N PRO A 125 14.16 9.73 6.96
CA PRO A 125 15.64 9.72 6.98
C PRO A 125 16.26 8.33 7.05
N ALA A 126 15.61 7.37 7.73
CA ALA A 126 16.08 5.99 7.79
C ALA A 126 16.12 5.29 6.42
N LEU A 127 15.12 5.54 5.55
CA LEU A 127 15.06 4.97 4.21
C LEU A 127 16.09 5.59 3.26
N GLN A 128 16.36 6.89 3.42
CA GLN A 128 17.32 7.59 2.59
C GLN A 128 18.75 7.04 2.73
N ARG A 129 19.09 6.52 3.92
CA ARG A 129 20.43 5.97 4.22
C ARG A 129 20.71 4.57 3.69
N ALA A 130 19.68 3.87 3.19
CA ALA A 130 19.88 2.53 2.60
C ALA A 130 20.86 2.59 1.43
N SER A 131 21.68 1.54 1.26
CA SER A 131 22.58 1.46 0.10
C SER A 131 21.78 1.28 -1.18
N SER A 132 21.97 2.17 -2.16
CA SER A 132 21.30 2.10 -3.47
C SER A 132 21.76 0.91 -4.34
N ASN A 133 22.86 0.24 -3.94
CA ASN A 133 23.38 -0.94 -4.65
C ASN A 133 22.67 -2.24 -4.27
N LEU A 134 21.91 -2.26 -3.18
CA LEU A 134 21.16 -3.44 -2.76
C LEU A 134 20.14 -3.86 -3.83
N PHE A 135 20.13 -5.16 -4.12
CA PHE A 135 19.20 -5.73 -5.06
C PHE A 135 18.98 -7.22 -4.78
N GLY A 136 17.76 -7.58 -4.42
CA GLY A 136 17.34 -8.95 -4.14
C GLY A 136 16.09 -9.34 -4.92
N VAL A 137 16.05 -10.57 -5.41
CA VAL A 137 14.92 -11.16 -6.14
C VAL A 137 14.62 -12.53 -5.57
N CYS A 138 13.34 -12.83 -5.35
CA CYS A 138 12.91 -14.15 -4.94
C CYS A 138 11.56 -14.50 -5.57
N VAL A 139 11.46 -15.72 -6.12
CA VAL A 139 10.20 -16.34 -6.54
C VAL A 139 9.92 -17.52 -5.62
N VAL A 140 8.68 -17.63 -5.14
CA VAL A 140 8.22 -18.79 -4.35
C VAL A 140 7.01 -19.40 -5.03
N ALA A 141 7.12 -20.69 -5.39
CA ALA A 141 6.02 -21.44 -5.98
C ALA A 141 4.99 -21.86 -4.91
N THR A 142 3.72 -22.06 -5.30
CA THR A 142 2.68 -22.62 -4.40
C THR A 142 3.06 -23.99 -3.84
N GLY A 143 3.89 -24.75 -4.56
CA GLY A 143 4.47 -26.02 -4.07
C GLY A 143 5.53 -25.87 -2.97
N GLY A 144 6.04 -24.66 -2.71
CA GLY A 144 7.04 -24.37 -1.68
C GLY A 144 8.48 -24.25 -2.20
N ASN A 145 8.73 -24.42 -3.51
CA ASN A 145 10.06 -24.20 -4.07
C ASN A 145 10.41 -22.71 -4.02
N VAL A 146 11.63 -22.40 -3.57
CA VAL A 146 12.17 -21.04 -3.40
C VAL A 146 13.33 -20.82 -4.36
N PHE A 147 13.27 -19.72 -5.14
CA PHE A 147 14.28 -19.32 -6.11
C PHE A 147 14.74 -17.92 -5.77
N ALA A 148 15.87 -17.78 -5.09
CA ALA A 148 16.37 -16.52 -4.54
C ALA A 148 17.76 -16.18 -5.08
N ILE A 149 18.01 -14.88 -5.34
CA ILE A 149 19.31 -14.38 -5.82
C ILE A 149 19.58 -12.96 -5.33
N GLY A 150 20.85 -12.61 -5.23
CA GLY A 150 21.29 -11.30 -4.75
C GLY A 150 21.01 -11.10 -3.27
N ASP A 151 20.64 -9.88 -2.89
CA ASP A 151 20.36 -9.49 -1.50
C ASP A 151 18.95 -9.94 -1.05
N ALA A 152 18.52 -11.15 -1.46
CA ALA A 152 17.16 -11.65 -1.21
C ALA A 152 16.85 -11.87 0.28
N ASP A 153 17.86 -12.06 1.12
CA ASP A 153 17.77 -12.22 2.58
C ASP A 153 18.11 -10.93 3.35
N TYR A 154 18.36 -9.81 2.67
CA TYR A 154 18.58 -8.52 3.33
C TYR A 154 17.29 -8.00 3.94
N GLU A 155 17.31 -7.64 5.23
CA GLU A 155 16.15 -7.10 5.94
C GLU A 155 15.95 -5.60 5.65
N PHE A 156 14.70 -5.24 5.31
CA PHE A 156 14.28 -3.86 5.08
C PHE A 156 12.85 -3.64 5.58
N ALA A 157 12.46 -2.39 5.81
CA ALA A 157 11.10 -2.10 6.28
C ALA A 157 10.06 -2.35 5.18
N ILE A 158 9.02 -3.12 5.52
CA ILE A 158 7.95 -3.54 4.59
C ILE A 158 7.17 -2.37 3.99
N MET A 159 7.05 -1.27 4.71
CA MET A 159 6.32 -0.06 4.32
C MET A 159 4.91 -0.37 3.81
N SER A 160 4.53 0.24 2.66
CA SER A 160 3.19 0.07 2.08
C SER A 160 2.92 -1.32 1.53
N VAL A 161 3.90 -2.21 1.45
CA VAL A 161 3.64 -3.62 1.09
C VAL A 161 2.82 -4.33 2.17
N SER A 162 2.83 -3.85 3.42
CA SER A 162 1.99 -4.39 4.51
C SER A 162 0.48 -4.28 4.28
N LYS A 163 0.04 -3.31 3.48
CA LYS A 163 -1.38 -2.92 3.34
C LYS A 163 -2.31 -4.05 2.87
N PRO A 164 -2.04 -4.79 1.78
CA PRO A 164 -2.94 -5.86 1.33
C PRO A 164 -3.07 -6.99 2.36
N PHE A 165 -2.02 -7.27 3.12
CA PHE A 165 -2.03 -8.32 4.12
C PHE A 165 -2.87 -7.94 5.34
N VAL A 166 -2.72 -6.71 5.86
CA VAL A 166 -3.57 -6.22 6.95
C VAL A 166 -5.02 -6.10 6.50
N PHE A 167 -5.28 -5.65 5.26
CA PHE A 167 -6.63 -5.65 4.68
C PHE A 167 -7.22 -7.06 4.64
N ALA A 168 -6.45 -8.06 4.21
CA ALA A 168 -6.88 -9.45 4.17
C ALA A 168 -7.20 -9.99 5.58
N LEU A 169 -6.35 -9.72 6.57
CA LEU A 169 -6.58 -10.12 7.96
C LEU A 169 -7.88 -9.52 8.53
N VAL A 170 -8.14 -8.25 8.24
CA VAL A 170 -9.38 -7.58 8.68
C VAL A 170 -10.60 -8.13 7.93
N CYS A 171 -10.48 -8.40 6.62
CA CYS A 171 -11.52 -9.08 5.84
C CYS A 171 -11.80 -10.50 6.34
N GLN A 172 -10.77 -11.26 6.70
CA GLN A 172 -10.90 -12.60 7.30
C GLN A 172 -11.70 -12.55 8.59
N ARG A 173 -11.52 -11.50 9.39
CA ARG A 173 -12.17 -11.37 10.70
C ARG A 173 -13.63 -10.89 10.61
N PHE A 174 -13.94 -10.00 9.67
CA PHE A 174 -15.23 -9.26 9.64
C PHE A 174 -16.02 -9.45 8.34
N GLY A 175 -15.46 -10.14 7.35
CA GLY A 175 -16.05 -10.31 6.02
C GLY A 175 -15.71 -9.16 5.06
N ALA A 176 -15.32 -9.51 3.85
CA ALA A 176 -14.86 -8.57 2.83
C ALA A 176 -15.89 -7.50 2.46
N ASP A 177 -17.17 -7.87 2.34
CA ASP A 177 -18.24 -6.91 2.02
C ASP A 177 -18.47 -5.87 3.12
N ALA A 178 -18.34 -6.28 4.39
CA ALA A 178 -18.45 -5.35 5.52
C ALA A 178 -17.30 -4.33 5.49
N ILE A 179 -16.08 -4.79 5.19
CA ILE A 179 -14.89 -3.92 5.09
C ILE A 179 -14.97 -3.02 3.86
N ARG A 180 -15.43 -3.54 2.72
CA ARG A 180 -15.66 -2.73 1.51
C ARG A 180 -16.60 -1.54 1.79
N ARG A 181 -17.67 -1.74 2.55
CA ARG A 181 -18.61 -0.66 2.93
C ARG A 181 -17.97 0.40 3.85
N LYS A 182 -16.91 0.04 4.58
CA LYS A 182 -16.22 0.91 5.55
C LYS A 182 -14.98 1.60 4.97
N VAL A 183 -14.29 0.99 4.01
CA VAL A 183 -13.00 1.45 3.49
C VAL A 183 -13.08 1.85 2.01
N GLY A 184 -13.96 1.18 1.25
CA GLY A 184 -14.01 1.31 -0.21
C GLY A 184 -13.10 0.29 -0.91
N ALA A 185 -13.08 0.33 -2.25
CA ALA A 185 -12.26 -0.55 -3.09
C ALA A 185 -11.79 0.12 -4.39
N ASN A 186 -12.34 1.29 -4.75
CA ASN A 186 -12.07 1.92 -6.04
C ASN A 186 -10.77 2.72 -6.02
N ALA A 187 -10.04 2.72 -7.14
CA ALA A 187 -8.90 3.62 -7.33
C ALA A 187 -9.34 5.08 -7.17
N THR A 188 -8.48 5.91 -6.56
CA THR A 188 -8.80 7.33 -6.32
C THR A 188 -8.42 8.23 -7.48
N GLY A 189 -7.53 7.78 -8.38
CA GLY A 189 -6.93 8.61 -9.42
C GLY A 189 -6.02 9.73 -8.89
N LEU A 190 -5.66 9.68 -7.61
CA LEU A 190 -4.85 10.68 -6.91
C LEU A 190 -3.65 10.02 -6.23
N PRO A 191 -2.60 10.80 -5.88
CA PRO A 191 -1.45 10.29 -5.13
C PRO A 191 -1.85 9.53 -3.86
N PHE A 192 -1.12 8.49 -3.52
CA PHE A 192 -1.44 7.55 -2.43
C PHE A 192 -1.60 8.19 -1.04
N ASN A 193 -1.05 9.39 -0.84
CA ASN A 193 -1.11 10.16 0.40
C ASN A 193 -1.95 11.45 0.26
N SER A 194 -2.84 11.51 -0.73
CA SER A 194 -3.68 12.68 -1.01
C SER A 194 -4.74 12.89 0.07
N LEU A 195 -4.81 14.10 0.64
CA LEU A 195 -5.93 14.55 1.47
C LEU A 195 -7.19 14.76 0.63
N SER A 196 -7.03 15.28 -0.59
CA SER A 196 -8.13 15.55 -1.51
C SER A 196 -8.89 14.28 -1.93
N ALA A 197 -8.26 13.10 -1.82
CA ALA A 197 -8.95 11.83 -2.04
C ALA A 197 -10.05 11.59 -0.97
N VAL A 198 -9.81 11.99 0.28
CA VAL A 198 -10.79 11.90 1.37
C VAL A 198 -11.80 13.04 1.31
N GLU A 199 -11.34 14.27 1.04
CA GLU A 199 -12.20 15.46 0.96
C GLU A 199 -13.22 15.35 -0.17
N GLY A 200 -12.79 14.90 -1.36
CA GLY A 200 -13.63 14.73 -2.54
C GLY A 200 -14.61 13.55 -2.44
N SER A 201 -14.39 12.62 -1.52
CA SER A 201 -15.32 11.53 -1.22
C SER A 201 -16.39 12.01 -0.25
N THR A 202 -17.67 11.83 -0.60
CA THR A 202 -18.80 12.21 0.27
C THR A 202 -18.72 11.51 1.64
N SER A 203 -18.32 10.24 1.65
CA SER A 203 -18.21 9.40 2.83
C SER A 203 -16.77 9.24 3.37
N GLY A 204 -15.78 9.89 2.76
CA GLY A 204 -14.36 9.68 3.11
C GLY A 204 -13.77 8.36 2.63
N LEU A 205 -14.55 7.49 1.97
CA LEU A 205 -14.09 6.19 1.51
C LEU A 205 -13.12 6.33 0.34
N THR A 206 -12.07 5.52 0.37
CA THR A 206 -11.05 5.43 -0.68
C THR A 206 -10.83 3.96 -1.07
N ASN A 207 -9.65 3.41 -0.82
CA ASN A 207 -9.36 1.97 -0.93
C ASN A 207 -8.19 1.60 0.01
N PRO A 208 -8.03 0.32 0.39
CA PRO A 208 -7.02 -0.09 1.37
C PRO A 208 -5.56 0.03 0.89
N MET A 209 -5.29 0.34 -0.38
CA MET A 209 -3.92 0.45 -0.93
C MET A 209 -3.35 1.88 -0.85
N VAL A 210 -4.19 2.92 -0.69
CA VAL A 210 -3.78 4.30 -0.39
C VAL A 210 -3.74 4.54 1.12
N ASN A 211 -3.02 5.58 1.58
CA ASN A 211 -2.81 5.79 3.02
C ASN A 211 -4.11 5.99 3.80
N ALA A 212 -5.07 6.73 3.26
CA ALA A 212 -6.35 6.97 3.93
C ALA A 212 -7.11 5.65 4.20
N GLY A 213 -7.30 4.83 3.17
CA GLY A 213 -7.99 3.56 3.35
C GLY A 213 -7.17 2.53 4.13
N ALA A 214 -5.84 2.58 4.07
CA ALA A 214 -4.98 1.73 4.89
C ALA A 214 -5.08 2.07 6.39
N ILE A 215 -5.07 3.36 6.75
CA ILE A 215 -5.27 3.82 8.13
C ILE A 215 -6.68 3.47 8.61
N ALA A 216 -7.71 3.67 7.78
CA ALA A 216 -9.08 3.24 8.07
C ALA A 216 -9.17 1.71 8.29
N THR A 217 -8.47 0.90 7.45
CA THR A 217 -8.38 -0.56 7.62
C THR A 217 -7.70 -0.93 8.93
N THR A 218 -6.56 -0.29 9.25
CA THR A 218 -5.82 -0.54 10.50
C THR A 218 -6.64 -0.20 11.74
N SER A 219 -7.47 0.86 11.67
CA SER A 219 -8.37 1.22 12.77
C SER A 219 -9.47 0.19 13.07
N LEU A 220 -9.75 -0.72 12.11
CA LEU A 220 -10.69 -1.84 12.27
C LEU A 220 -10.06 -3.11 12.86
N VAL A 221 -8.75 -3.14 13.08
CA VAL A 221 -8.07 -4.30 13.64
C VAL A 221 -8.64 -4.65 15.03
N PRO A 222 -9.00 -5.93 15.28
CA PRO A 222 -9.58 -6.35 16.55
C PRO A 222 -8.54 -6.31 17.68
N GLY A 223 -8.99 -5.98 18.87
CA GLY A 223 -8.19 -5.93 20.09
C GLY A 223 -8.79 -5.00 21.12
N SER A 224 -8.67 -5.36 22.41
CA SER A 224 -9.18 -4.56 23.54
C SER A 224 -8.22 -3.44 23.97
N SER A 225 -6.98 -3.47 23.49
CA SER A 225 -5.96 -2.46 23.74
C SER A 225 -5.11 -2.24 22.47
N PRO A 226 -4.35 -1.13 22.39
CA PRO A 226 -3.39 -0.90 21.30
C PRO A 226 -2.38 -2.05 21.13
N GLU A 227 -1.92 -2.65 22.25
CA GLU A 227 -0.99 -3.77 22.25
C GLU A 227 -1.62 -5.03 21.65
N ALA A 228 -2.86 -5.36 22.04
CA ALA A 228 -3.59 -6.51 21.49
C ALA A 228 -3.85 -6.34 19.97
N LYS A 229 -4.16 -5.12 19.52
CA LYS A 229 -4.28 -4.79 18.07
C LYS A 229 -2.94 -4.94 17.36
N TRP A 230 -1.86 -4.47 17.97
CA TRP A 230 -0.52 -4.64 17.44
C TRP A 230 -0.12 -6.11 17.30
N GLU A 231 -0.37 -6.92 18.34
CA GLU A 231 -0.11 -8.37 18.31
C GLU A 231 -0.88 -9.05 17.19
N PHE A 232 -2.15 -8.69 16.98
CA PHE A 232 -2.94 -9.22 15.85
C PHE A 232 -2.28 -8.92 14.50
N ILE A 233 -1.82 -7.68 14.28
CA ILE A 233 -1.14 -7.28 13.04
C ILE A 233 0.18 -8.03 12.89
N CYS A 234 1.03 -8.01 13.90
CA CYS A 234 2.36 -8.59 13.86
C CYS A 234 2.32 -10.11 13.66
N ASN A 235 1.44 -10.80 14.38
CA ASN A 235 1.25 -12.25 14.24
C ASN A 235 0.68 -12.61 12.87
N GLY A 236 -0.32 -11.88 12.37
CA GLY A 236 -0.90 -12.15 11.07
C GLY A 236 0.12 -11.95 9.93
N LEU A 237 0.90 -10.87 9.96
CA LEU A 237 1.96 -10.65 8.97
C LEU A 237 3.08 -11.70 9.09
N SER A 238 3.41 -12.14 10.30
CA SER A 238 4.36 -13.24 10.55
C SER A 238 3.87 -14.57 9.99
N GLN A 239 2.57 -14.88 10.10
CA GLN A 239 1.97 -16.06 9.48
C GLN A 239 2.05 -16.02 7.96
N PHE A 240 1.82 -14.85 7.33
CA PHE A 240 2.02 -14.69 5.89
C PHE A 240 3.47 -14.90 5.48
N ALA A 241 4.44 -14.40 6.25
CA ALA A 241 5.87 -14.55 5.98
C ALA A 241 6.41 -15.96 6.29
N GLY A 242 5.69 -16.76 7.08
CA GLY A 242 6.15 -18.07 7.56
C GLY A 242 7.27 -18.00 8.60
N ARG A 243 7.52 -16.82 9.17
CA ARG A 243 8.47 -16.58 10.25
C ARG A 243 8.03 -15.40 11.13
N GLN A 244 8.54 -15.34 12.35
CA GLN A 244 8.32 -14.20 13.24
C GLN A 244 8.99 -12.94 12.65
N LEU A 245 8.19 -11.91 12.37
CA LEU A 245 8.67 -10.60 11.96
C LEU A 245 8.96 -9.73 13.18
N ARG A 246 9.89 -8.78 13.04
CA ARG A 246 10.27 -7.83 14.07
C ARG A 246 10.21 -6.41 13.54
N ILE A 247 9.88 -5.46 14.40
CA ILE A 247 9.87 -4.06 14.06
C ILE A 247 11.31 -3.53 13.91
N SER A 248 11.53 -2.65 12.94
CA SER A 248 12.73 -1.82 12.88
C SER A 248 12.53 -0.60 13.78
N ASP A 249 13.18 -0.57 14.93
CA ASP A 249 13.08 0.55 15.86
C ASP A 249 13.54 1.87 15.24
N GLU A 250 14.58 1.81 14.38
CA GLU A 250 15.09 2.98 13.66
C GLU A 250 14.06 3.55 12.70
N VAL A 251 13.46 2.71 11.85
CA VAL A 251 12.44 3.14 10.88
C VAL A 251 11.19 3.61 11.60
N TYR A 252 10.75 2.89 12.64
CA TYR A 252 9.59 3.28 13.44
C TYR A 252 9.79 4.65 14.11
N ALA A 253 10.92 4.86 14.78
CA ALA A 253 11.23 6.13 15.43
C ALA A 253 11.28 7.28 14.40
N SER A 254 11.96 7.06 13.26
CA SER A 254 12.06 8.02 12.16
C SER A 254 10.69 8.38 11.58
N ALA A 255 9.86 7.37 11.29
CA ALA A 255 8.52 7.57 10.75
C ALA A 255 7.59 8.23 11.78
N LYS A 256 7.60 7.79 13.04
CA LYS A 256 6.78 8.35 14.13
C LYS A 256 7.06 9.84 14.35
N ALA A 257 8.30 10.27 14.22
CA ALA A 257 8.69 11.67 14.38
C ALA A 257 8.16 12.57 13.25
N THR A 258 8.01 12.05 12.02
CA THR A 258 7.79 12.85 10.82
C THR A 258 6.49 12.56 10.06
N ASN A 259 5.63 11.63 10.52
CA ASN A 259 4.41 11.21 9.83
C ASN A 259 3.22 12.18 9.94
N PHE A 260 3.48 13.48 9.92
CA PHE A 260 2.44 14.54 10.03
C PHE A 260 1.32 14.36 9.00
N ARG A 261 1.68 13.96 7.77
CA ARG A 261 0.71 13.73 6.70
C ARG A 261 -0.31 12.63 7.04
N ASN A 262 0.15 11.52 7.59
CA ASN A 262 -0.73 10.41 8.00
C ASN A 262 -1.62 10.80 9.19
N ARG A 263 -1.12 11.58 10.14
CA ARG A 263 -1.93 12.13 11.23
C ARG A 263 -3.01 13.06 10.70
N SER A 264 -2.69 13.93 9.73
CA SER A 264 -3.68 14.80 9.09
C SER A 264 -4.76 14.00 8.36
N ILE A 265 -4.38 12.93 7.66
CA ILE A 265 -5.31 11.99 7.02
C ILE A 265 -6.23 11.34 8.07
N ALA A 266 -5.70 10.87 9.19
CA ALA A 266 -6.48 10.21 10.24
C ALA A 266 -7.51 11.16 10.85
N TRP A 267 -7.14 12.41 11.16
CA TRP A 267 -8.07 13.42 11.63
C TRP A 267 -9.12 13.81 10.59
N LEU A 268 -8.76 13.84 9.31
CA LEU A 268 -9.71 14.09 8.24
C LEU A 268 -10.74 12.94 8.11
N LEU A 269 -10.28 11.68 8.23
CA LEU A 269 -11.16 10.51 8.27
C LEU A 269 -12.13 10.55 9.46
N GLU A 270 -11.69 11.06 10.62
CA GLU A 270 -12.55 11.26 11.79
C GLU A 270 -13.70 12.21 11.49
N THR A 271 -13.45 13.32 10.80
CA THR A 271 -14.53 14.26 10.40
C THR A 271 -15.54 13.64 9.44
N LYS A 272 -15.17 12.54 8.77
CA LYS A 272 -16.03 11.80 7.82
C LYS A 272 -16.65 10.54 8.45
N ASN A 273 -16.41 10.28 9.75
CA ASN A 273 -16.79 9.04 10.43
C ASN A 273 -16.26 7.75 9.72
N SER A 274 -15.06 7.84 9.14
CA SER A 274 -14.42 6.77 8.36
C SER A 274 -13.14 6.25 8.98
N ILE A 275 -12.96 6.46 10.28
CA ILE A 275 -11.97 5.83 11.15
C ILE A 275 -12.69 5.20 12.35
N TYR A 276 -12.18 4.10 12.90
CA TYR A 276 -12.93 3.21 13.79
C TYR A 276 -12.27 2.98 15.14
N CYS A 277 -11.22 3.72 15.43
CA CYS A 277 -10.62 3.90 16.76
C CYS A 277 -9.96 5.28 16.82
N ASP A 278 -9.36 5.65 17.93
CA ASP A 278 -8.66 6.94 18.07
C ASP A 278 -7.70 7.19 16.89
N PRO A 279 -7.74 8.37 16.24
CA PRO A 279 -6.92 8.70 15.08
C PRO A 279 -5.41 8.58 15.29
N LEU A 280 -4.92 8.89 16.49
CA LEU A 280 -3.50 8.77 16.82
C LEU A 280 -3.11 7.32 17.06
N GLU A 281 -3.98 6.53 17.69
CA GLU A 281 -3.82 5.08 17.85
C GLU A 281 -3.76 4.41 16.46
N ALA A 282 -4.73 4.70 15.57
CA ALA A 282 -4.75 4.15 14.21
C ALA A 282 -3.48 4.49 13.44
N THR A 283 -2.98 5.73 13.57
CA THR A 283 -1.75 6.19 12.90
C THR A 283 -0.52 5.52 13.49
N ASP A 284 -0.45 5.29 14.80
CA ASP A 284 0.66 4.59 15.45
C ASP A 284 0.73 3.12 15.04
N LEU A 285 -0.41 2.41 15.08
CA LEU A 285 -0.52 1.02 14.61
C LEU A 285 -0.13 0.89 13.13
N TYR A 286 -0.61 1.81 12.28
CA TYR A 286 -0.23 1.87 10.88
C TYR A 286 1.27 2.12 10.69
N THR A 287 1.88 2.96 11.52
CA THR A 287 3.32 3.23 11.47
C THR A 287 4.12 2.00 11.91
N ARG A 288 3.70 1.30 12.96
CA ARG A 288 4.33 0.05 13.43
C ARG A 288 4.28 -1.03 12.34
N GLN A 289 3.11 -1.26 11.70
CA GLN A 289 3.00 -2.26 10.63
C GLN A 289 3.90 -1.94 9.43
N CYS A 290 4.04 -0.67 9.06
CA CYS A 290 4.95 -0.22 8.00
C CYS A 290 6.42 -0.41 8.35
N SER A 291 6.76 -0.49 9.62
CA SER A 291 8.13 -0.58 10.15
C SER A 291 8.59 -2.01 10.43
N LEU A 292 7.80 -3.04 10.10
CA LEU A 292 8.23 -4.43 10.21
C LEU A 292 9.35 -4.74 9.21
N ASN A 293 10.40 -5.41 9.67
CA ASN A 293 11.48 -5.90 8.81
C ASN A 293 11.07 -7.17 8.08
N VAL A 294 11.24 -7.13 6.77
CA VAL A 294 11.03 -8.24 5.83
C VAL A 294 12.21 -8.34 4.87
N THR A 295 12.30 -9.46 4.19
CA THR A 295 13.22 -9.71 3.08
C THR A 295 12.46 -9.85 1.76
N ALA A 296 13.16 -9.83 0.62
CA ALA A 296 12.53 -10.15 -0.66
C ALA A 296 11.95 -11.57 -0.66
N LYS A 297 12.59 -12.50 0.05
CA LYS A 297 12.11 -13.87 0.24
C LYS A 297 10.82 -13.91 1.06
N ASP A 298 10.72 -13.14 2.15
CA ASP A 298 9.47 -13.04 2.91
C ASP A 298 8.33 -12.50 2.03
N LEU A 299 8.59 -11.43 1.24
CA LEU A 299 7.58 -10.90 0.32
C LEU A 299 7.13 -11.93 -0.70
N ALA A 300 8.04 -12.76 -1.23
CA ALA A 300 7.70 -13.84 -2.16
C ALA A 300 6.84 -14.91 -1.47
N VAL A 301 7.15 -15.32 -0.24
CA VAL A 301 6.33 -16.25 0.56
C VAL A 301 4.94 -15.67 0.84
N MET A 302 4.88 -14.41 1.27
CA MET A 302 3.63 -13.70 1.52
C MET A 302 2.77 -13.62 0.23
N GLY A 303 3.38 -13.32 -0.91
CA GLY A 303 2.72 -13.33 -2.21
C GLY A 303 2.24 -14.73 -2.62
N ALA A 304 3.06 -15.76 -2.41
CA ALA A 304 2.71 -17.14 -2.68
C ALA A 304 1.58 -17.66 -1.78
N THR A 305 1.46 -17.14 -0.55
CA THR A 305 0.31 -17.40 0.33
C THR A 305 -0.99 -16.92 -0.29
N PHE A 306 -1.01 -15.73 -0.88
CA PHE A 306 -2.17 -15.26 -1.67
C PHE A 306 -2.40 -16.12 -2.91
N ALA A 307 -1.33 -16.52 -3.61
CA ALA A 307 -1.42 -17.33 -4.81
C ALA A 307 -1.97 -18.74 -4.56
N ASP A 308 -1.73 -19.30 -3.37
CA ASP A 308 -2.17 -20.64 -2.93
C ASP A 308 -3.48 -20.58 -2.12
N GLY A 309 -4.35 -19.62 -2.43
CA GLY A 309 -5.66 -19.51 -1.78
C GLY A 309 -5.59 -19.34 -0.26
N GLY A 310 -4.54 -18.67 0.24
CA GLY A 310 -4.35 -18.33 1.64
C GLY A 310 -3.64 -19.39 2.49
N VAL A 311 -3.07 -20.42 1.88
CA VAL A 311 -2.18 -21.38 2.54
C VAL A 311 -0.73 -20.95 2.34
N ASN A 312 0.02 -20.82 3.42
CA ASN A 312 1.44 -20.50 3.34
C ASN A 312 2.22 -21.71 2.76
N PRO A 313 2.92 -21.54 1.62
CA PRO A 313 3.55 -22.67 0.93
C PRO A 313 4.75 -23.28 1.68
N ILE A 314 5.29 -22.58 2.69
CA ILE A 314 6.42 -23.04 3.50
C ILE A 314 5.92 -23.74 4.76
N THR A 315 5.05 -23.12 5.56
CA THR A 315 4.54 -23.70 6.82
C THR A 315 3.38 -24.66 6.60
N LYS A 316 2.72 -24.62 5.43
CA LYS A 316 1.49 -25.37 5.10
C LYS A 316 0.28 -25.00 5.95
N GLU A 317 0.36 -23.90 6.68
CA GLU A 317 -0.74 -23.39 7.50
C GLU A 317 -1.66 -22.48 6.68
N ARG A 318 -2.97 -22.57 6.94
CA ARG A 318 -3.94 -21.64 6.37
C ARG A 318 -3.94 -20.33 7.16
N VAL A 319 -3.62 -19.25 6.49
CA VAL A 319 -3.59 -17.89 7.07
C VAL A 319 -4.94 -17.18 6.88
N ILE A 320 -5.51 -17.30 5.67
CA ILE A 320 -6.80 -16.70 5.30
C ILE A 320 -7.57 -17.62 4.34
N ASP A 321 -8.84 -17.31 4.12
CA ASP A 321 -9.69 -18.06 3.19
C ASP A 321 -9.46 -17.64 1.71
N PRO A 322 -9.72 -18.54 0.74
CA PRO A 322 -9.57 -18.24 -0.69
C PRO A 322 -10.42 -17.04 -1.15
N SER A 323 -11.62 -16.86 -0.60
CA SER A 323 -12.49 -15.73 -0.91
C SER A 323 -11.86 -14.38 -0.50
N VAL A 324 -11.11 -14.36 0.59
CA VAL A 324 -10.39 -13.17 1.06
C VAL A 324 -9.20 -12.86 0.13
N CYS A 325 -8.47 -13.90 -0.33
CA CYS A 325 -7.41 -13.73 -1.33
C CYS A 325 -7.95 -13.04 -2.58
N HIS A 326 -9.10 -13.48 -3.11
CA HIS A 326 -9.75 -12.88 -4.27
C HIS A 326 -9.94 -11.36 -4.10
N HIS A 327 -10.53 -10.93 -2.97
CA HIS A 327 -10.79 -9.51 -2.73
C HIS A 327 -9.51 -8.68 -2.56
N ALA A 328 -8.50 -9.23 -1.87
CA ALA A 328 -7.22 -8.55 -1.70
C ALA A 328 -6.49 -8.37 -3.04
N LEU A 329 -6.41 -9.43 -3.85
CA LEU A 329 -5.80 -9.38 -5.17
C LEU A 329 -6.54 -8.43 -6.13
N ALA A 330 -7.87 -8.39 -6.10
CA ALA A 330 -8.66 -7.47 -6.91
C ALA A 330 -8.31 -5.99 -6.61
N VAL A 331 -8.18 -5.62 -5.33
CA VAL A 331 -7.81 -4.25 -4.96
C VAL A 331 -6.32 -3.97 -5.24
N MET A 332 -5.43 -4.94 -5.07
CA MET A 332 -4.02 -4.81 -5.48
C MET A 332 -3.89 -4.52 -6.98
N THR A 333 -4.72 -5.18 -7.81
CA THR A 333 -4.71 -4.99 -9.27
C THR A 333 -5.04 -3.54 -9.65
N THR A 334 -5.98 -2.90 -8.97
CA THR A 334 -6.48 -1.57 -9.34
C THR A 334 -5.70 -0.41 -8.71
N ALA A 335 -5.00 -0.62 -7.60
CA ALA A 335 -4.44 0.48 -6.80
C ALA A 335 -3.10 0.15 -6.10
N GLY A 336 -2.44 -0.95 -6.45
CA GLY A 336 -1.28 -1.45 -5.70
C GLY A 336 0.02 -0.69 -5.94
N LEU A 337 0.19 -0.07 -7.11
CA LEU A 337 1.41 0.63 -7.53
C LEU A 337 1.19 2.15 -7.59
N TYR A 338 0.50 2.68 -6.60
CA TYR A 338 0.21 4.10 -6.49
C TYR A 338 -0.53 4.63 -7.72
N GLU A 339 -0.17 5.81 -8.21
CA GLU A 339 -0.77 6.42 -9.41
C GLU A 339 -0.40 5.72 -10.73
N THR A 340 0.61 4.85 -10.73
CA THR A 340 1.06 4.06 -11.90
C THR A 340 0.51 2.63 -11.93
N SER A 341 -0.55 2.34 -11.16
CA SER A 341 -1.16 1.00 -11.13
C SER A 341 -1.70 0.55 -12.49
N GLY A 342 -2.16 1.50 -13.32
CA GLY A 342 -2.59 1.21 -14.69
C GLY A 342 -1.43 0.78 -15.60
N ASP A 343 -0.31 1.51 -15.57
CA ASP A 343 0.90 1.19 -16.34
C ASP A 343 1.48 -0.15 -15.89
N TRP A 344 1.50 -0.41 -14.57
CA TRP A 344 1.91 -1.70 -14.02
C TRP A 344 1.06 -2.86 -14.58
N LEU A 345 -0.26 -2.71 -14.56
CA LEU A 345 -1.15 -3.77 -15.04
C LEU A 345 -1.01 -3.98 -16.55
N TYR A 346 -0.86 -2.88 -17.31
CA TYR A 346 -0.67 -2.92 -18.75
C TYR A 346 0.64 -3.63 -19.16
N ASP A 347 1.72 -3.39 -18.42
CA ASP A 347 3.06 -3.90 -18.74
C ASP A 347 3.37 -5.28 -18.15
N ILE A 348 2.78 -5.62 -17.00
CA ILE A 348 3.17 -6.78 -16.19
C ILE A 348 2.03 -7.80 -16.05
N GLY A 349 0.78 -7.33 -16.07
CA GLY A 349 -0.40 -8.19 -16.08
C GLY A 349 -0.68 -8.93 -14.77
N LEU A 350 -0.16 -8.45 -13.62
CA LEU A 350 -0.25 -9.14 -12.32
C LEU A 350 -0.66 -8.20 -11.19
N PRO A 351 -1.42 -8.68 -10.19
CA PRO A 351 -1.57 -7.98 -8.93
C PRO A 351 -0.21 -7.72 -8.28
N GLY A 352 0.03 -6.48 -7.85
CA GLY A 352 1.27 -6.11 -7.18
C GLY A 352 1.06 -5.09 -6.08
N LYS A 353 2.00 -4.98 -5.13
CA LYS A 353 2.05 -3.91 -4.14
C LYS A 353 3.46 -3.44 -3.91
N SER A 354 3.65 -2.14 -4.06
CA SER A 354 4.91 -1.44 -3.85
C SER A 354 4.98 -0.77 -2.47
N GLY A 355 6.20 -0.60 -1.98
CA GLY A 355 6.51 0.15 -0.76
C GLY A 355 7.71 1.06 -0.96
N ILE A 356 7.66 2.26 -0.40
CA ILE A 356 8.73 3.27 -0.51
C ILE A 356 10.06 2.85 0.14
N GLY A 357 10.12 1.68 0.79
CA GLY A 357 11.37 1.05 1.23
C GLY A 357 12.13 0.32 0.12
N GLY A 358 11.56 0.23 -1.10
CA GLY A 358 12.17 -0.48 -2.24
C GLY A 358 11.65 -1.89 -2.46
N GLY A 359 10.71 -2.37 -1.63
CA GLY A 359 10.07 -3.68 -1.78
C GLY A 359 8.89 -3.66 -2.74
N ILE A 360 8.74 -4.71 -3.56
CA ILE A 360 7.51 -5.01 -4.32
C ILE A 360 7.17 -6.48 -4.12
N VAL A 361 5.90 -6.76 -3.80
CA VAL A 361 5.31 -8.08 -3.89
C VAL A 361 4.44 -8.17 -5.13
N THR A 362 4.56 -9.25 -5.88
CA THR A 362 3.75 -9.55 -7.07
C THR A 362 3.18 -10.95 -6.93
N VAL A 363 1.94 -11.14 -7.35
CA VAL A 363 1.22 -12.42 -7.16
C VAL A 363 0.72 -12.96 -8.49
N SER A 364 1.09 -14.19 -8.80
CA SER A 364 0.47 -14.96 -9.90
C SER A 364 -0.41 -16.06 -9.29
N PRO A 365 -1.76 -15.87 -9.27
CA PRO A 365 -2.68 -16.83 -8.67
C PRO A 365 -2.48 -18.25 -9.20
N GLY A 366 -2.42 -19.22 -8.30
CA GLY A 366 -2.19 -20.63 -8.62
C GLY A 366 -0.74 -21.02 -8.93
N LYS A 367 0.19 -20.04 -9.09
CA LYS A 367 1.60 -20.31 -9.45
C LYS A 367 2.58 -19.94 -8.37
N GLY A 368 2.50 -18.72 -7.84
CA GLY A 368 3.44 -18.28 -6.81
C GLY A 368 3.45 -16.79 -6.57
N GLY A 369 4.38 -16.37 -5.71
CA GLY A 369 4.71 -15.01 -5.37
C GLY A 369 6.10 -14.61 -5.82
N LEU A 370 6.26 -13.37 -6.25
CA LEU A 370 7.53 -12.72 -6.52
C LEU A 370 7.74 -11.61 -5.49
N GLY A 371 8.86 -11.63 -4.80
CA GLY A 371 9.35 -10.55 -3.95
C GLY A 371 10.60 -9.93 -4.53
N THR A 372 10.65 -8.62 -4.65
CA THR A 372 11.84 -7.88 -5.04
C THR A 372 12.19 -6.82 -4.03
N PHE A 373 13.47 -6.52 -3.90
CA PHE A 373 13.97 -5.43 -3.08
C PHE A 373 15.09 -4.68 -3.81
N ALA A 374 14.91 -3.40 -4.05
CA ALA A 374 15.94 -2.47 -4.48
C ALA A 374 15.53 -1.05 -4.06
N PRO A 375 16.31 -0.33 -3.22
CA PRO A 375 15.95 0.97 -2.66
C PRO A 375 15.65 2.07 -3.67
N PRO A 376 16.34 2.18 -4.84
CA PRO A 376 16.07 3.25 -5.79
C PRO A 376 14.66 3.15 -6.38
N LEU A 377 13.92 4.28 -6.27
CA LEU A 377 12.52 4.44 -6.65
C LEU A 377 12.38 5.37 -7.84
N ASP A 378 11.30 5.18 -8.62
CA ASP A 378 10.82 6.13 -9.60
C ASP A 378 10.11 7.34 -8.94
N ASN A 379 9.60 8.25 -9.75
CA ASN A 379 8.90 9.46 -9.26
C ASN A 379 7.57 9.14 -8.54
N ALA A 380 6.96 7.99 -8.79
CA ALA A 380 5.75 7.56 -8.12
C ALA A 380 6.04 6.86 -6.77
N GLY A 381 7.29 6.48 -6.52
CA GLY A 381 7.72 5.79 -5.30
C GLY A 381 7.82 4.28 -5.43
N ASN A 382 7.88 3.74 -6.64
CA ASN A 382 8.04 2.31 -6.90
C ASN A 382 9.49 1.96 -7.20
N SER A 383 9.98 0.81 -6.73
CA SER A 383 11.32 0.31 -7.03
C SER A 383 11.53 0.13 -8.53
N VAL A 384 12.52 0.83 -9.11
CA VAL A 384 12.81 0.76 -10.55
C VAL A 384 13.21 -0.66 -10.95
N LYS A 385 14.25 -1.22 -10.29
CA LYS A 385 14.70 -2.60 -10.58
C LYS A 385 13.61 -3.62 -10.31
N GLY A 386 12.79 -3.41 -9.26
CA GLY A 386 11.68 -4.29 -8.92
C GLY A 386 10.64 -4.38 -10.02
N GLN A 387 10.29 -3.25 -10.66
CA GLN A 387 9.35 -3.21 -11.80
C GLN A 387 9.93 -3.91 -13.03
N LEU A 388 11.19 -3.64 -13.36
CA LEU A 388 11.89 -4.26 -14.49
C LEU A 388 11.93 -5.80 -14.36
N VAL A 389 12.29 -6.29 -13.17
CA VAL A 389 12.29 -7.74 -12.88
C VAL A 389 10.89 -8.33 -12.96
N ALA A 390 9.88 -7.65 -12.39
CA ALA A 390 8.51 -8.16 -12.42
C ALA A 390 7.99 -8.29 -13.87
N LYS A 391 8.30 -7.30 -14.74
CA LYS A 391 7.96 -7.35 -16.17
C LYS A 391 8.66 -8.52 -16.87
N PHE A 392 9.97 -8.64 -16.68
CA PHE A 392 10.78 -9.71 -17.29
C PHE A 392 10.28 -11.10 -16.85
N LEU A 393 10.08 -11.31 -15.55
CA LEU A 393 9.64 -12.60 -15.03
C LEU A 393 8.18 -12.91 -15.40
N SER A 394 7.30 -11.90 -15.46
CA SER A 394 5.93 -12.09 -15.92
C SER A 394 5.88 -12.67 -17.34
N GLN A 395 6.68 -12.14 -18.25
CA GLN A 395 6.75 -12.59 -19.64
C GLN A 395 7.46 -13.94 -19.78
N ARG A 396 8.63 -14.09 -19.15
CA ARG A 396 9.49 -15.28 -19.34
C ARG A 396 9.00 -16.53 -18.60
N LEU A 397 8.28 -16.37 -17.49
CA LEU A 397 7.67 -17.46 -16.73
C LEU A 397 6.19 -17.67 -17.06
N GLY A 398 5.61 -16.86 -17.96
CA GLY A 398 4.21 -16.94 -18.33
C GLY A 398 3.27 -16.66 -17.15
N LEU A 399 3.54 -15.59 -16.38
CA LEU A 399 2.77 -15.26 -15.19
C LEU A 399 1.58 -14.33 -15.46
N ASP A 400 1.60 -13.60 -16.58
CA ASP A 400 0.59 -12.60 -16.97
C ASP A 400 -0.81 -13.24 -17.04
N LEU A 401 -1.80 -12.59 -16.37
CA LEU A 401 -3.18 -13.06 -16.30
C LEU A 401 -3.99 -12.81 -17.57
N PHE A 402 -3.53 -11.92 -18.45
CA PHE A 402 -4.26 -11.47 -19.63
C PHE A 402 -3.78 -12.11 -20.93
N VAL A 403 -2.67 -12.82 -20.89
CA VAL A 403 -2.14 -13.54 -22.06
C VAL A 403 -2.86 -14.86 -22.22
N SER A 404 -3.36 -15.13 -23.45
CA SER A 404 -3.99 -16.37 -23.83
C SER A 404 -3.44 -16.86 -25.16
N LYS A 405 -3.40 -18.19 -25.35
CA LYS A 405 -3.06 -18.83 -26.61
C LYS A 405 -4.35 -19.33 -27.26
N PRO A 406 -4.60 -19.05 -28.55
CA PRO A 406 -5.73 -19.63 -29.27
C PRO A 406 -5.66 -21.16 -29.21
N ASN A 407 -6.81 -21.82 -29.05
CA ASN A 407 -6.92 -23.24 -29.30
C ASN A 407 -6.80 -23.43 -30.81
N ALA A 408 -5.74 -24.12 -31.24
CA ALA A 408 -5.50 -24.46 -32.65
C ALA A 408 -6.44 -25.58 -33.14
#